data_4a0fa726ba3bf4b57a4830a10e4c1b73
#
_entry.id   4a0fa726ba3bf4b57a4830a10e4c1b73
#
_cell.length_a   1.000
_cell.length_b   1.000
_cell.length_c   1.000
_cell.angle_alpha   90.00
_cell.angle_beta   90.00
_cell.angle_gamma   90.00
#
_symmetry.space_group_name_H-M   'P 1'
#
loop_
_entity.id
_entity.type
_entity.pdbx_description
1 polymer ?
#
loop_
_entity_poly.entity_id
_entity_poly.type
_entity_poly.pdbx_seq_one_letter_code
_entity_poly.pdbx_strand_id
1 'polypeptide(L)'
;MNRVKVYSTGTCPICVKTKSLLDKWGVGYDEIRIDLDRAAMQEFVVITDGARTVPQIVIDGKHIGGFTELTELHMDGELDDLLSASGN
;
A
#
# COMPACT_ATOMS: atom_id res chain seq x y z
N MET A 1 -10.03 -3.98 -10.31
CA MET A 1 -9.45 -4.25 -8.99
C MET A 1 -7.93 -4.31 -9.12
N ASN A 2 -7.24 -3.53 -8.31
CA ASN A 2 -5.77 -3.48 -8.38
C ASN A 2 -5.14 -4.45 -7.39
N ARG A 3 -3.95 -4.91 -7.74
CA ARG A 3 -3.18 -5.82 -6.89
C ARG A 3 -2.57 -5.10 -5.69
N VAL A 4 -2.34 -3.80 -5.83
CA VAL A 4 -1.76 -2.96 -4.80
C VAL A 4 -2.86 -2.26 -4.03
N LYS A 5 -2.82 -2.38 -2.72
CA LYS A 5 -3.75 -1.67 -1.82
C LYS A 5 -2.95 -0.75 -0.91
N VAL A 6 -3.43 0.48 -0.76
CA VAL A 6 -2.85 1.46 0.15
C VAL A 6 -3.85 1.80 1.22
N TYR A 7 -3.56 1.38 2.45
CA TYR A 7 -4.40 1.74 3.59
C TYR A 7 -3.96 3.11 4.10
N SER A 8 -4.91 4.03 4.21
CA SER A 8 -4.62 5.43 4.49
C SER A 8 -5.65 6.07 5.41
N THR A 9 -5.37 7.29 5.83
CA THR A 9 -6.35 8.15 6.53
C THR A 9 -6.41 9.50 5.83
N GLY A 10 -7.44 10.29 6.17
CA GLY A 10 -7.66 11.58 5.51
C GLY A 10 -6.67 12.68 5.89
N THR A 11 -5.90 12.49 6.96
CA THR A 11 -4.98 13.51 7.46
C THR A 11 -3.53 13.02 7.48
N CYS A 12 -3.15 12.27 6.47
CA CYS A 12 -1.82 11.65 6.40
C CYS A 12 -1.03 12.22 5.22
N PRO A 13 -0.09 13.16 5.46
CA PRO A 13 0.74 13.71 4.37
C PRO A 13 1.58 12.65 3.67
N ILE A 14 2.07 11.65 4.41
CA ILE A 14 2.89 10.59 3.83
C ILE A 14 2.04 9.66 2.96
N CYS A 15 0.75 9.50 3.30
CA CYS A 15 -0.17 8.75 2.45
C CYS A 15 -0.34 9.45 1.11
N VAL A 16 -0.47 10.77 1.10
CA VAL A 16 -0.56 11.55 -0.12
C VAL A 16 0.69 11.38 -0.96
N LYS A 17 1.85 11.45 -0.32
CA LYS A 17 3.13 11.27 -1.00
C LYS A 17 3.27 9.87 -1.60
N THR A 18 2.83 8.86 -0.87
CA THR A 18 2.86 7.47 -1.34
C THR A 18 2.01 7.30 -2.60
N LYS A 19 0.79 7.84 -2.58
CA LYS A 19 -0.10 7.76 -3.74
C LYS A 19 0.49 8.48 -4.95
N SER A 20 1.09 9.65 -4.72
CA SER A 20 1.76 10.40 -5.80
C SER A 20 2.90 9.61 -6.42
N LEU A 21 3.69 8.92 -5.60
CA LEU A 21 4.78 8.10 -6.12
C LEU A 21 4.26 6.92 -6.95
N LEU A 22 3.21 6.25 -6.48
CA LEU A 22 2.63 5.15 -7.24
C LEU A 22 2.10 5.63 -8.58
N ASP A 23 1.45 6.79 -8.60
CA ASP A 23 1.00 7.40 -9.84
C ASP A 23 2.17 7.70 -10.77
N LYS A 24 3.24 8.25 -10.23
CA LYS A 24 4.44 8.58 -11.00
C LYS A 24 5.10 7.35 -11.60
N TRP A 25 5.06 6.23 -10.87
CA TRP A 25 5.63 4.97 -11.35
C TRP A 25 4.69 4.21 -12.28
N GLY A 26 3.49 4.72 -12.51
CA GLY A 26 2.50 4.04 -13.35
C GLY A 26 1.90 2.82 -12.71
N VAL A 27 1.89 2.75 -11.39
CA VAL A 27 1.35 1.61 -10.65
C VAL A 27 -0.06 1.92 -10.18
N GLY A 28 -1.04 1.15 -10.65
CA GLY A 28 -2.42 1.28 -10.19
C GLY A 28 -2.58 0.72 -8.77
N TYR A 29 -3.42 1.36 -7.98
CA TYR A 29 -3.66 0.93 -6.62
C TYR A 29 -5.09 1.26 -6.20
N ASP A 30 -5.58 0.55 -5.18
CA ASP A 30 -6.83 0.87 -4.51
C ASP A 30 -6.50 1.55 -3.19
N GLU A 31 -7.08 2.72 -2.96
CA GLU A 31 -6.94 3.40 -1.68
C GLU A 31 -8.05 2.95 -0.75
N ILE A 32 -7.68 2.51 0.46
CA ILE A 32 -8.63 2.06 1.46
C ILE A 32 -8.52 2.96 2.69
N ARG A 33 -9.55 3.76 2.91
CA ARG A 33 -9.60 4.71 4.03
C ARG A 33 -10.07 4.00 5.28
N ILE A 34 -9.15 3.75 6.20
CA ILE A 34 -9.47 3.05 7.45
C ILE A 34 -10.16 3.95 8.47
N ASP A 35 -10.15 5.24 8.25
CA ASP A 35 -10.82 6.20 9.11
C ASP A 35 -12.31 6.40 8.74
N LEU A 36 -12.74 5.88 7.60
CA LEU A 36 -14.11 6.03 7.13
C LEU A 36 -14.96 4.76 7.23
N ASP A 37 -14.30 3.62 7.41
CA ASP A 37 -14.98 2.33 7.34
C ASP A 37 -14.42 1.39 8.41
N ARG A 38 -15.31 0.96 9.32
CA ARG A 38 -14.92 0.06 10.41
C ARG A 38 -14.42 -1.29 9.87
N ALA A 39 -15.06 -1.82 8.83
CA ALA A 39 -14.64 -3.09 8.23
C ALA A 39 -13.24 -2.97 7.64
N ALA A 40 -12.93 -1.84 7.01
CA ALA A 40 -11.61 -1.57 6.48
C ALA A 40 -10.57 -1.50 7.60
N MET A 41 -10.91 -0.89 8.72
CA MET A 41 -10.01 -0.83 9.87
C MET A 41 -9.73 -2.22 10.44
N GLN A 42 -10.74 -3.08 10.53
CA GLN A 42 -10.56 -4.45 11.00
C GLN A 42 -9.67 -5.25 10.05
N GLU A 43 -9.90 -5.12 8.75
CA GLU A 43 -9.07 -5.75 7.73
C GLU A 43 -7.62 -5.30 7.85
N PHE A 44 -7.42 -4.00 8.03
CA PHE A 44 -6.11 -3.40 8.21
C PHE A 44 -5.35 -4.02 9.39
N VAL A 45 -6.01 -4.14 10.53
CA VAL A 45 -5.39 -4.71 11.73
C VAL A 45 -4.94 -6.14 11.49
N VAL A 46 -5.77 -6.93 10.83
CA VAL A 46 -5.48 -8.34 10.56
C VAL A 46 -4.33 -8.48 9.57
N ILE A 47 -4.42 -7.78 8.44
CA ILE A 47 -3.46 -7.97 7.35
C ILE A 47 -2.08 -7.38 7.66
N THR A 48 -2.03 -6.37 8.51
CA THR A 48 -0.76 -5.73 8.91
C THR A 48 -0.24 -6.25 10.25
N ASP A 49 -0.93 -7.20 10.86
CA ASP A 49 -0.58 -7.74 12.16
C ASP A 49 -0.49 -6.63 13.23
N GLY A 50 -1.46 -5.74 13.22
CA GLY A 50 -1.59 -4.70 14.25
C GLY A 50 -0.76 -3.45 14.03
N ALA A 51 -0.44 -3.11 12.78
CA ALA A 51 0.27 -1.87 12.49
C ALA A 51 -0.50 -0.67 13.03
N ARG A 52 0.22 0.32 13.52
CA ARG A 52 -0.35 1.52 14.14
C ARG A 52 -0.11 2.78 13.34
N THR A 53 0.49 2.64 12.17
CA THR A 53 0.81 3.79 11.33
C THR A 53 0.26 3.58 9.92
N VAL A 54 0.04 4.69 9.23
CA VAL A 54 -0.33 4.72 7.83
C VAL A 54 0.67 5.59 7.10
N PRO A 55 0.92 5.37 5.82
CA PRO A 55 0.30 4.35 4.96
C PRO A 55 0.83 2.95 5.24
N GLN A 56 0.04 1.95 4.88
CA GLN A 56 0.51 0.56 4.83
C GLN A 56 0.13 -0.01 3.48
N ILE A 57 1.07 -0.66 2.84
CA ILE A 57 0.92 -1.16 1.48
C ILE A 57 0.81 -2.68 1.49
N VAL A 58 -0.14 -3.20 0.73
CA VAL A 58 -0.35 -4.63 0.55
C VAL A 58 -0.35 -4.93 -0.93
N ILE A 59 0.43 -5.93 -1.35
CA ILE A 59 0.51 -6.34 -2.75
C ILE A 59 0.16 -7.81 -2.84
N ASP A 60 -0.88 -8.12 -3.61
CA ASP A 60 -1.38 -9.49 -3.80
C ASP A 60 -1.69 -10.18 -2.46
N GLY A 61 -2.25 -9.42 -1.51
CA GLY A 61 -2.58 -9.93 -0.19
C GLY A 61 -1.41 -10.02 0.78
N LYS A 62 -0.22 -9.63 0.35
CA LYS A 62 0.97 -9.69 1.20
C LYS A 62 1.33 -8.32 1.72
N HIS A 63 1.45 -8.19 3.03
CA HIS A 63 1.81 -6.93 3.67
C HIS A 63 3.28 -6.59 3.38
N ILE A 64 3.48 -5.43 2.75
CA ILE A 64 4.82 -4.95 2.39
C ILE A 64 5.38 -4.07 3.48
N GLY A 65 4.56 -3.18 4.02
CA GLY A 65 4.99 -2.21 5.03
C GLY A 65 4.52 -0.81 4.65
N GLY A 66 5.21 0.19 5.16
CA GLY A 66 4.88 1.58 4.92
C GLY A 66 5.63 2.19 3.76
N PHE A 67 5.71 3.51 3.79
CA PHE A 67 6.36 4.28 2.73
C PHE A 67 7.82 3.87 2.52
N THR A 68 8.57 3.69 3.62
CA THR A 68 10.00 3.35 3.54
C THR A 68 10.20 2.01 2.86
N GLU A 69 9.43 0.98 3.27
CA GLU A 69 9.54 -0.36 2.68
C GLU A 69 9.16 -0.35 1.21
N LEU A 70 8.14 0.42 0.84
CA LEU A 70 7.74 0.52 -0.56
C LEU A 70 8.83 1.15 -1.42
N THR A 71 9.45 2.23 -0.93
CA THR A 71 10.52 2.90 -1.68
C THR A 71 11.75 2.02 -1.78
N GLU A 72 12.07 1.26 -0.75
CA GLU A 72 13.19 0.31 -0.79
C GLU A 72 12.97 -0.77 -1.85
N LEU A 73 11.76 -1.32 -1.93
CA LEU A 73 11.42 -2.30 -2.96
C LEU A 73 11.59 -1.72 -4.35
N HIS A 74 11.16 -0.47 -4.54
CA HIS A 74 11.27 0.19 -5.83
C HIS A 74 12.74 0.40 -6.21
N MET A 75 13.54 0.86 -5.27
CA MET A 75 14.96 1.15 -5.52
C MET A 75 15.76 -0.11 -5.84
N ASP A 76 15.38 -1.24 -5.22
CA ASP A 76 16.03 -2.52 -5.45
C ASP A 76 15.56 -3.22 -6.73
N GLY A 77 14.52 -2.69 -7.38
CA GLY A 77 13.91 -3.32 -8.54
C GLY A 77 12.96 -4.45 -8.19
N GLU A 78 12.80 -4.75 -6.92
CA GLU A 78 11.94 -5.85 -6.47
C GLU A 78 10.45 -5.56 -6.68
N LEU A 79 10.06 -4.29 -6.64
CA LEU A 79 8.68 -3.92 -6.87
C LEU A 79 8.24 -4.28 -8.28
N ASP A 80 9.08 -3.98 -9.27
CA ASP A 80 8.80 -4.35 -10.66
C ASP A 80 8.71 -5.86 -10.81
N ASP A 81 9.60 -6.60 -10.16
CA ASP A 81 9.60 -8.06 -10.20
C ASP A 81 8.30 -8.62 -9.62
N LEU A 82 7.85 -8.10 -8.48
CA LEU A 82 6.61 -8.55 -7.86
C LEU A 82 5.41 -8.30 -8.77
N LEU A 83 5.34 -7.13 -9.37
CA LEU A 83 4.22 -6.75 -10.22
C LEU A 83 4.24 -7.48 -11.55
N SER A 84 5.42 -7.73 -12.11
CA SER A 84 5.57 -8.46 -13.37
C SER A 84 5.30 -9.94 -13.20
N ALA A 85 5.80 -10.55 -12.14
CA ALA A 85 5.70 -11.98 -11.93
C ALA A 85 4.25 -12.45 -11.79
N SER A 86 3.41 -11.66 -11.12
CA SER A 86 2.02 -12.04 -10.89
C SER A 86 1.07 -11.48 -11.94
N GLY A 87 1.56 -10.64 -12.82
CA GLY A 87 0.74 -9.98 -13.83
C GLY A 87 0.40 -10.86 -15.03
N ASN A 88 0.93 -12.02 -15.04
CA ASN A 88 0.72 -12.92 -16.20
C ASN A 88 -0.21 -14.06 -15.86
#